data_4fea0c86bf4d67b2b810e14011649a24
#
_entry.id   4fea0c86bf4d67b2b810e14011649a24
#
_cell.length_a   1.000
_cell.length_b   1.000
_cell.length_c   1.000
_cell.angle_alpha   90.00
_cell.angle_beta   90.00
_cell.angle_gamma   90.00
#
_symmetry.space_group_name_H-M   'P 1'
#
loop_
_entity.id
_entity.type
_entity.pdbx_description
1 polymer ?
#
loop_
_entity_poly.entity_id
_entity_poly.type
_entity_poly.pdbx_seq_one_letter_code
_entity_poly.pdbx_strand_id
1 'polypeptide(L)'
;MSKIAFILSLSFLSVTLHAQEIDFGSFSSSYSVTLSELSPGSELDFGTLIQNDGVSTVTIDNAKVLTIEGVKYLDIIVDLTADQYLLLNGNLSCQTNPSCRIPYTLQASYANRGIMSISQVSDFLVSGTTASEQFPIKYRGNVPPGPPPTPVYEGFNPSLFNETAYIYIYGSVNVGNVDAGSYTGTVNVTINYD
;
A
#
# COMPACT_ATOMS: atom_id res chain seq x y z
N MET A 1 68.24 14.02 -56.67
CA MET A 1 67.08 14.80 -56.18
C MET A 1 66.28 13.92 -55.28
N SER A 2 66.52 14.04 -53.98
CA SER A 2 65.81 13.20 -52.95
C SER A 2 64.56 13.88 -52.53
N LYS A 3 63.41 13.19 -52.64
CA LYS A 3 62.10 13.65 -52.10
C LYS A 3 61.92 13.07 -50.71
N ILE A 4 62.03 13.92 -49.71
CA ILE A 4 61.77 13.61 -48.35
C ILE A 4 60.22 13.63 -48.15
N ALA A 5 59.62 12.51 -47.92
CA ALA A 5 58.21 12.43 -47.53
C ALA A 5 58.05 12.64 -46.01
N PHE A 6 57.41 13.73 -45.63
CA PHE A 6 57.13 14.09 -44.27
C PHE A 6 55.81 13.37 -43.87
N ILE A 7 55.90 12.31 -43.09
CA ILE A 7 54.73 11.59 -42.54
C ILE A 7 54.30 12.29 -41.23
N LEU A 8 53.25 13.07 -41.33
CA LEU A 8 52.63 13.69 -40.17
C LEU A 8 51.80 12.62 -39.40
N SER A 9 52.38 12.09 -38.33
CA SER A 9 51.66 11.18 -37.41
C SER A 9 50.69 11.99 -36.56
N LEU A 10 49.41 11.93 -36.90
CA LEU A 10 48.33 12.52 -36.11
C LEU A 10 47.96 11.54 -34.98
N SER A 11 48.55 11.74 -33.80
CA SER A 11 48.17 10.99 -32.59
C SER A 11 46.77 11.45 -32.14
N PHE A 12 45.76 10.61 -32.36
CA PHE A 12 44.45 10.77 -31.75
C PHE A 12 44.57 10.54 -30.24
N LEU A 13 44.58 11.62 -29.47
CA LEU A 13 44.41 11.57 -28.03
C LEU A 13 42.93 11.28 -27.77
N SER A 14 42.60 10.00 -27.56
CA SER A 14 41.26 9.61 -27.10
C SER A 14 41.11 10.04 -25.64
N VAL A 15 40.48 11.17 -25.42
CA VAL A 15 40.02 11.57 -24.09
C VAL A 15 38.81 10.67 -23.75
N THR A 16 39.02 9.66 -22.95
CA THR A 16 37.93 8.92 -22.36
C THR A 16 37.24 9.84 -21.35
N LEU A 17 36.13 10.43 -21.77
CA LEU A 17 35.18 11.07 -20.84
C LEU A 17 34.58 9.95 -19.97
N HIS A 18 35.10 9.81 -18.77
CA HIS A 18 34.43 9.04 -17.77
C HIS A 18 33.23 9.88 -17.33
N ALA A 19 32.04 9.48 -17.77
CA ALA A 19 30.82 9.94 -17.12
C ALA A 19 30.90 9.47 -15.65
N GLN A 20 31.04 10.40 -14.74
CA GLN A 20 31.01 10.12 -13.33
C GLN A 20 29.54 9.77 -13.04
N GLU A 21 29.25 8.48 -12.87
CA GLU A 21 27.98 8.02 -12.38
C GLU A 21 27.85 8.55 -10.94
N ILE A 22 26.96 9.51 -10.77
CA ILE A 22 26.62 10.00 -9.44
C ILE A 22 25.66 8.96 -8.87
N ASP A 23 26.19 8.03 -8.10
CA ASP A 23 25.38 7.15 -7.27
C ASP A 23 24.78 8.03 -6.15
N PHE A 24 23.49 8.31 -6.26
CA PHE A 24 22.74 9.02 -5.21
C PHE A 24 22.55 8.17 -3.94
N GLY A 25 23.24 7.04 -3.85
CA GLY A 25 23.19 6.12 -2.73
C GLY A 25 21.80 5.48 -2.60
N SER A 26 21.75 4.23 -2.22
CA SER A 26 20.49 3.57 -1.88
C SER A 26 19.97 4.11 -0.55
N PHE A 27 19.20 5.18 -0.56
CA PHE A 27 18.52 5.70 0.62
C PHE A 27 17.47 4.73 1.18
N SER A 28 17.14 3.68 0.45
CA SER A 28 16.13 2.69 0.80
C SER A 28 16.44 1.90 2.08
N SER A 29 17.69 1.81 2.51
CA SER A 29 18.05 1.14 3.78
C SER A 29 17.85 2.02 5.01
N SER A 30 17.66 3.34 4.84
CA SER A 30 17.50 4.30 5.93
C SER A 30 16.04 4.61 6.26
N TYR A 31 15.13 4.28 5.37
CA TYR A 31 13.70 4.54 5.53
C TYR A 31 12.91 3.26 5.32
N SER A 32 12.27 2.79 6.38
CA SER A 32 11.36 1.65 6.33
C SER A 32 9.92 2.13 6.47
N VAL A 33 9.03 1.47 5.77
CA VAL A 33 7.60 1.55 6.02
C VAL A 33 7.14 0.23 6.61
N THR A 34 6.34 0.28 7.67
CA THR A 34 5.83 -0.90 8.36
C THR A 34 4.31 -0.90 8.37
N LEU A 35 3.73 -2.07 8.14
CA LEU A 35 2.30 -2.32 8.26
C LEU A 35 2.05 -3.18 9.49
N SER A 36 1.09 -2.79 10.31
CA SER A 36 0.72 -3.51 11.52
C SER A 36 -0.80 -3.51 11.68
N GLU A 37 -1.31 -4.49 12.38
CA GLU A 37 -2.72 -4.46 12.81
C GLU A 37 -2.88 -3.59 14.05
N LEU A 38 -3.84 -2.68 14.05
CA LEU A 38 -4.16 -1.87 15.23
C LEU A 38 -4.61 -2.76 16.40
N SER A 39 -5.39 -3.79 16.08
CA SER A 39 -5.85 -4.82 17.04
C SER A 39 -5.43 -6.18 16.51
N PRO A 40 -4.27 -6.71 16.94
CA PRO A 40 -3.78 -7.99 16.45
C PRO A 40 -4.78 -9.14 16.74
N GLY A 41 -4.99 -9.98 15.72
CA GLY A 41 -5.90 -11.12 15.80
C GLY A 41 -7.40 -10.76 15.72
N SER A 42 -7.76 -9.49 15.53
CA SER A 42 -9.13 -9.13 15.16
C SER A 42 -9.32 -9.33 13.66
N GLU A 43 -10.47 -9.81 13.26
CA GLU A 43 -10.86 -10.03 11.86
C GLU A 43 -11.94 -9.02 11.44
N LEU A 44 -12.15 -8.87 10.14
CA LEU A 44 -13.33 -8.20 9.63
C LEU A 44 -14.51 -9.17 9.78
N ASP A 45 -15.33 -8.97 10.78
CA ASP A 45 -16.39 -9.89 11.18
C ASP A 45 -17.77 -9.36 10.75
N PHE A 46 -18.47 -10.14 9.95
CA PHE A 46 -19.86 -9.88 9.55
C PHE A 46 -20.88 -10.44 10.55
N GLY A 47 -20.42 -11.09 11.62
CA GLY A 47 -21.26 -11.69 12.63
C GLY A 47 -22.04 -12.93 12.16
N THR A 48 -23.14 -13.20 12.82
CA THR A 48 -24.03 -14.32 12.46
C THR A 48 -24.97 -13.88 11.34
N LEU A 49 -24.82 -14.52 10.18
CA LEU A 49 -25.61 -14.24 8.98
C LEU A 49 -26.74 -15.28 8.84
N ILE A 50 -27.90 -14.85 8.35
CA ILE A 50 -29.06 -15.71 8.10
C ILE A 50 -29.12 -15.98 6.58
N GLN A 51 -29.39 -17.24 6.23
CA GLN A 51 -29.57 -17.67 4.85
C GLN A 51 -30.70 -16.86 4.17
N ASN A 52 -30.43 -16.37 2.97
CA ASN A 52 -31.32 -15.51 2.18
C ASN A 52 -31.65 -14.12 2.80
N ASP A 53 -30.89 -13.68 3.78
CA ASP A 53 -31.07 -12.35 4.41
C ASP A 53 -30.61 -11.19 3.49
N GLY A 54 -29.94 -11.51 2.40
CA GLY A 54 -29.47 -10.54 1.42
C GLY A 54 -28.15 -9.89 1.83
N VAL A 55 -28.09 -8.54 1.77
CA VAL A 55 -26.84 -7.81 1.99
C VAL A 55 -26.63 -7.49 3.45
N SER A 56 -25.53 -7.99 4.03
CA SER A 56 -25.00 -7.58 5.33
C SER A 56 -23.76 -6.71 5.13
N THR A 57 -23.68 -5.59 5.85
CA THR A 57 -22.62 -4.59 5.68
C THR A 57 -21.91 -4.31 7.00
N VAL A 58 -20.59 -4.35 6.97
CA VAL A 58 -19.73 -3.76 7.99
C VAL A 58 -19.37 -2.36 7.53
N THR A 59 -19.75 -1.37 8.32
CA THR A 59 -19.44 0.05 8.04
C THR A 59 -18.04 0.42 8.53
N ILE A 60 -17.56 1.59 8.13
CA ILE A 60 -16.23 2.09 8.52
C ILE A 60 -16.04 2.17 10.04
N ASP A 61 -17.10 2.38 10.81
CA ASP A 61 -17.04 2.42 12.29
C ASP A 61 -16.62 1.08 12.91
N ASN A 62 -16.88 -0.02 12.20
CA ASN A 62 -16.54 -1.38 12.59
C ASN A 62 -15.49 -2.01 11.66
N ALA A 63 -14.79 -1.17 10.89
CA ALA A 63 -13.78 -1.62 9.96
C ALA A 63 -12.60 -2.33 10.65
N LYS A 64 -11.96 -3.25 9.96
CA LYS A 64 -10.62 -3.71 10.32
C LYS A 64 -9.65 -2.56 10.07
N VAL A 65 -8.90 -2.16 11.11
CA VAL A 65 -7.95 -1.05 11.01
C VAL A 65 -6.52 -1.59 11.00
N LEU A 66 -5.77 -1.13 10.01
CA LEU A 66 -4.33 -1.33 9.92
C LEU A 66 -3.62 0.01 10.12
N THR A 67 -2.43 -0.05 10.71
CA THR A 67 -1.55 1.11 10.90
C THR A 67 -0.36 1.01 9.96
N ILE A 68 -0.01 2.13 9.36
CA ILE A 68 1.20 2.28 8.56
C ILE A 68 2.09 3.28 9.27
N GLU A 69 3.28 2.86 9.65
CA GLU A 69 4.29 3.75 10.21
C GLU A 69 5.40 3.96 9.20
N GLY A 70 5.73 5.21 8.92
CA GLY A 70 6.77 5.56 7.96
C GLY A 70 7.10 7.04 8.00
N VAL A 71 8.02 7.47 7.12
CA VAL A 71 8.48 8.86 7.07
C VAL A 71 7.35 9.77 6.58
N LYS A 72 6.99 10.74 7.40
CA LYS A 72 5.82 11.57 7.24
C LYS A 72 5.82 12.35 5.97
N TYR A 73 5.96 12.53 5.08
CA TYR A 73 5.85 13.25 3.81
C TYR A 73 6.36 12.45 2.62
N LEU A 74 6.83 11.22 2.83
CA LEU A 74 7.05 10.31 1.72
C LEU A 74 5.73 9.71 1.27
N ASP A 75 5.59 9.58 -0.03
CA ASP A 75 4.46 8.92 -0.64
C ASP A 75 4.64 7.41 -0.56
N ILE A 76 3.54 6.73 -0.31
CA ILE A 76 3.45 5.28 -0.32
C ILE A 76 2.42 4.85 -1.33
N ILE A 77 2.62 3.67 -1.89
CA ILE A 77 1.62 2.95 -2.68
C ILE A 77 1.10 1.83 -1.79
N VAL A 78 -0.22 1.78 -1.65
CA VAL A 78 -0.92 0.73 -0.92
C VAL A 78 -1.79 -0.05 -1.89
N ASP A 79 -1.54 -1.35 -1.99
CA ASP A 79 -2.32 -2.25 -2.81
C ASP A 79 -3.12 -3.20 -1.93
N LEU A 80 -4.40 -3.33 -2.22
CA LEU A 80 -5.34 -4.23 -1.58
C LEU A 80 -5.83 -5.27 -2.59
N THR A 81 -5.84 -6.52 -2.20
CA THR A 81 -6.43 -7.60 -3.00
C THR A 81 -7.26 -8.49 -2.09
N ALA A 82 -8.57 -8.55 -2.34
CA ALA A 82 -9.51 -9.37 -1.59
C ALA A 82 -9.96 -10.59 -2.38
N ASP A 83 -10.32 -11.65 -1.68
CA ASP A 83 -11.05 -12.74 -2.27
C ASP A 83 -12.43 -12.27 -2.74
N GLN A 84 -12.87 -12.75 -3.91
CA GLN A 84 -14.18 -12.42 -4.46
C GLN A 84 -15.32 -13.03 -3.63
N TYR A 85 -15.05 -14.13 -2.95
CA TYR A 85 -16.01 -14.88 -2.18
C TYR A 85 -15.46 -15.28 -0.82
N LEU A 86 -16.28 -15.22 0.18
CA LEU A 86 -16.06 -15.98 1.42
C LEU A 86 -16.45 -17.43 1.14
N LEU A 87 -15.59 -18.38 1.53
CA LEU A 87 -15.74 -19.80 1.24
C LEU A 87 -16.06 -20.57 2.53
N LEU A 88 -16.98 -21.51 2.43
CA LEU A 88 -17.35 -22.41 3.54
C LEU A 88 -16.11 -23.18 4.03
N ASN A 89 -15.74 -22.97 5.29
CA ASN A 89 -14.55 -23.54 5.94
C ASN A 89 -13.25 -23.33 5.14
N GLY A 90 -13.16 -22.25 4.35
CA GLY A 90 -12.00 -21.95 3.50
C GLY A 90 -11.79 -22.93 2.34
N ASN A 91 -12.80 -23.72 1.98
CA ASN A 91 -12.68 -24.77 0.97
C ASN A 91 -12.64 -24.19 -0.45
N LEU A 92 -11.49 -24.26 -1.10
CA LEU A 92 -11.29 -23.72 -2.45
C LEU A 92 -12.20 -24.34 -3.53
N SER A 93 -12.76 -25.55 -3.31
CA SER A 93 -13.72 -26.12 -4.25
C SER A 93 -15.03 -25.34 -4.29
N CYS A 94 -15.30 -24.54 -3.26
CA CYS A 94 -16.46 -23.65 -3.19
C CYS A 94 -16.40 -22.44 -4.12
N GLN A 95 -15.23 -22.11 -4.70
CA GLN A 95 -15.13 -20.99 -5.64
C GLN A 95 -16.07 -21.09 -6.84
N THR A 96 -16.39 -22.31 -7.27
CA THR A 96 -17.30 -22.56 -8.40
C THR A 96 -18.69 -23.02 -7.98
N ASN A 97 -18.87 -23.36 -6.68
CA ASN A 97 -20.14 -23.86 -6.15
C ASN A 97 -20.91 -22.75 -5.42
N PRO A 98 -22.06 -22.29 -5.91
CA PRO A 98 -22.80 -21.19 -5.32
C PRO A 98 -23.43 -21.53 -3.94
N SER A 99 -23.61 -22.82 -3.61
CA SER A 99 -24.18 -23.20 -2.31
C SER A 99 -23.22 -23.06 -1.13
N CYS A 100 -21.90 -22.93 -1.39
CA CYS A 100 -20.89 -22.84 -0.34
C CYS A 100 -19.95 -21.65 -0.50
N ARG A 101 -20.41 -20.56 -1.16
CA ARG A 101 -19.69 -19.30 -1.27
C ARG A 101 -20.63 -18.10 -1.05
N ILE A 102 -20.11 -17.04 -0.48
CA ILE A 102 -20.83 -15.78 -0.28
C ILE A 102 -20.04 -14.68 -1.00
N PRO A 103 -20.64 -13.93 -1.95
CA PRO A 103 -19.99 -12.81 -2.61
C PRO A 103 -19.60 -11.73 -1.60
N TYR A 104 -18.37 -11.22 -1.71
CA TYR A 104 -17.84 -10.14 -0.92
C TYR A 104 -17.57 -8.91 -1.78
N THR A 105 -17.92 -7.74 -1.26
CA THR A 105 -17.63 -6.44 -1.88
C THR A 105 -16.69 -5.67 -0.97
N LEU A 106 -15.46 -5.46 -1.42
CA LEU A 106 -14.43 -4.70 -0.72
C LEU A 106 -14.78 -3.21 -0.72
N GLN A 107 -14.58 -2.57 0.43
CA GLN A 107 -14.49 -1.12 0.58
C GLN A 107 -13.28 -0.80 1.45
N ALA A 108 -12.60 0.29 1.16
CA ALA A 108 -11.46 0.73 1.93
C ALA A 108 -11.34 2.25 1.94
N SER A 109 -10.82 2.79 3.05
CA SER A 109 -10.51 4.20 3.20
C SER A 109 -9.21 4.37 3.98
N TYR A 110 -8.58 5.53 3.90
CA TYR A 110 -7.37 5.82 4.67
C TYR A 110 -7.48 7.17 5.38
N ALA A 111 -6.77 7.28 6.52
CA ALA A 111 -6.58 8.54 7.24
C ALA A 111 -5.08 8.79 7.44
N ASN A 112 -4.59 9.93 6.98
CA ASN A 112 -3.16 10.27 7.01
C ASN A 112 -2.86 11.60 7.68
N ARG A 113 -3.67 11.99 8.68
CA ARG A 113 -3.46 13.23 9.45
C ARG A 113 -2.76 13.02 10.79
N GLY A 114 -2.20 11.83 11.02
CA GLY A 114 -1.52 11.45 12.26
C GLY A 114 -2.48 11.10 13.39
N ILE A 115 -3.76 11.03 13.13
CA ILE A 115 -4.81 10.62 14.08
C ILE A 115 -5.75 9.63 13.43
N MET A 116 -6.21 8.67 14.21
CA MET A 116 -7.26 7.75 13.81
C MET A 116 -8.60 8.49 13.85
N SER A 117 -9.13 8.86 12.68
CA SER A 117 -10.38 9.61 12.59
C SER A 117 -11.15 9.23 11.33
N ILE A 118 -12.33 8.67 11.51
CA ILE A 118 -13.25 8.32 10.42
C ILE A 118 -13.90 9.53 9.76
N SER A 119 -13.89 10.69 10.43
CA SER A 119 -14.43 11.93 9.85
C SER A 119 -13.48 12.63 8.87
N GLN A 120 -12.24 12.15 8.76
CA GLN A 120 -11.18 12.74 7.93
C GLN A 120 -10.50 11.69 7.06
N VAL A 121 -11.26 10.74 6.58
CA VAL A 121 -10.80 9.71 5.66
C VAL A 121 -10.90 10.14 4.21
N SER A 122 -10.10 9.51 3.38
CA SER A 122 -10.23 9.49 1.93
C SER A 122 -10.48 8.06 1.49
N ASP A 123 -11.33 7.88 0.48
CA ASP A 123 -11.67 6.53 0.00
C ASP A 123 -10.62 6.04 -1.00
N PHE A 124 -10.37 4.74 -0.98
CA PHE A 124 -9.66 4.06 -2.04
C PHE A 124 -10.53 3.93 -3.27
N LEU A 125 -9.92 4.07 -4.44
CA LEU A 125 -10.57 3.67 -5.67
C LEU A 125 -10.57 2.15 -5.78
N VAL A 126 -11.72 1.54 -5.49
CA VAL A 126 -11.89 0.08 -5.55
C VAL A 126 -12.39 -0.33 -6.94
N SER A 127 -11.75 -1.33 -7.52
CA SER A 127 -12.15 -1.97 -8.78
C SER A 127 -12.31 -3.48 -8.58
N GLY A 128 -13.55 -3.93 -8.43
CA GLY A 128 -13.85 -5.33 -8.12
C GLY A 128 -13.33 -5.74 -6.75
N THR A 129 -12.33 -6.61 -6.72
CA THR A 129 -11.69 -7.11 -5.49
C THR A 129 -10.32 -6.47 -5.22
N THR A 130 -9.91 -5.51 -6.03
CA THR A 130 -8.62 -4.83 -5.90
C THR A 130 -8.80 -3.34 -5.67
N ALA A 131 -7.88 -2.75 -4.93
CA ALA A 131 -7.76 -1.31 -4.80
C ALA A 131 -6.28 -0.94 -4.74
N SER A 132 -5.92 0.21 -5.32
CA SER A 132 -4.57 0.77 -5.25
C SER A 132 -4.68 2.26 -5.06
N GLU A 133 -3.93 2.81 -4.11
CA GLU A 133 -3.96 4.24 -3.82
C GLU A 133 -2.56 4.70 -3.43
N GLN A 134 -2.19 5.91 -3.91
CA GLN A 134 -0.95 6.56 -3.58
C GLN A 134 -1.22 7.79 -2.71
N PHE A 135 -0.60 7.86 -1.55
CA PHE A 135 -0.74 9.00 -0.65
C PHE A 135 0.48 9.19 0.26
N PRO A 136 0.74 10.41 0.75
CA PRO A 136 1.80 10.63 1.74
C PRO A 136 1.41 10.06 3.11
N ILE A 137 2.38 9.53 3.84
CA ILE A 137 2.18 9.06 5.23
C ILE A 137 1.48 10.13 6.08
N LYS A 138 1.85 11.39 5.89
CA LYS A 138 1.14 12.53 6.50
C LYS A 138 0.63 13.48 5.44
N TYR A 139 -0.63 13.85 5.53
CA TYR A 139 -1.25 14.86 4.69
C TYR A 139 -0.46 16.17 4.70
N ARG A 140 -0.11 16.65 3.52
CA ARG A 140 0.75 17.84 3.32
C ARG A 140 -0.04 19.15 3.39
N GLY A 141 -1.37 19.09 3.43
CA GLY A 141 -2.22 20.28 3.28
C GLY A 141 -2.17 20.87 1.87
N ASN A 142 -2.64 22.11 1.73
CA ASN A 142 -2.57 22.86 0.47
C ASN A 142 -1.25 23.64 0.33
N VAL A 143 -0.32 23.47 1.25
CA VAL A 143 0.99 24.10 1.20
C VAL A 143 1.90 23.22 0.37
N PRO A 144 2.62 23.75 -0.64
CA PRO A 144 3.61 22.98 -1.35
C PRO A 144 4.59 22.37 -0.35
N PRO A 145 5.06 21.15 -0.59
CA PRO A 145 6.03 20.52 0.30
C PRO A 145 7.20 21.47 0.50
N GLY A 146 7.53 21.74 1.76
CA GLY A 146 8.76 22.44 2.07
C GLY A 146 9.96 21.63 1.55
N PRO A 147 11.14 22.23 1.45
CA PRO A 147 12.34 21.48 1.10
C PRO A 147 12.45 20.29 2.07
N PRO A 148 12.90 19.12 1.58
CA PRO A 148 13.12 17.98 2.46
C PRO A 148 13.99 18.43 3.64
N PRO A 149 13.73 17.92 4.85
CA PRO A 149 14.53 18.29 6.02
C PRO A 149 15.99 18.01 5.71
N THR A 150 16.84 19.03 5.89
CA THR A 150 18.28 18.87 5.70
C THR A 150 18.78 17.81 6.68
N PRO A 151 19.43 16.74 6.22
CA PRO A 151 19.96 15.74 7.14
C PRO A 151 20.97 16.41 8.06
N VAL A 152 20.72 16.38 9.35
CA VAL A 152 21.67 16.81 10.36
C VAL A 152 22.55 15.61 10.66
N TYR A 153 23.81 15.65 10.28
CA TYR A 153 24.75 14.54 10.37
C TYR A 153 25.02 14.08 11.81
N GLU A 154 24.84 14.94 12.78
CA GLU A 154 24.95 14.58 14.18
C GLU A 154 23.58 14.67 14.85
N GLY A 155 23.07 13.52 15.30
CA GLY A 155 21.79 13.42 16.01
C GLY A 155 20.55 13.25 15.13
N PHE A 156 20.70 12.82 13.86
CA PHE A 156 19.56 12.43 13.05
C PHE A 156 18.84 11.25 13.71
N ASN A 157 17.63 11.50 14.17
CA ASN A 157 16.75 10.49 14.71
C ASN A 157 15.56 10.29 13.74
N PRO A 158 15.54 9.20 12.96
CA PRO A 158 14.47 8.93 12.00
C PRO A 158 13.08 8.95 12.65
N SER A 159 12.96 8.51 13.90
CA SER A 159 11.68 8.47 14.62
C SER A 159 11.03 9.85 14.80
N LEU A 160 11.80 10.93 14.77
CA LEU A 160 11.26 12.30 14.81
C LEU A 160 10.54 12.68 13.51
N PHE A 161 10.80 11.94 12.44
CA PHE A 161 10.22 12.19 11.12
C PHE A 161 9.19 11.13 10.74
N ASN A 162 9.00 10.10 11.57
CA ASN A 162 7.96 9.10 11.36
C ASN A 162 6.59 9.65 11.77
N GLU A 163 5.59 9.14 11.09
CA GLU A 163 4.18 9.41 11.36
C GLU A 163 3.36 8.16 11.08
N THR A 164 2.14 8.14 11.59
CA THR A 164 1.23 7.02 11.41
C THR A 164 0.07 7.42 10.50
N ALA A 165 -0.18 6.59 9.50
CA ALA A 165 -1.42 6.59 8.71
C ALA A 165 -2.23 5.34 9.06
N TYR A 166 -3.52 5.37 8.74
CA TYR A 166 -4.47 4.31 9.06
C TYR A 166 -5.21 3.87 7.81
N ILE A 167 -5.37 2.57 7.64
CA ILE A 167 -6.22 1.97 6.60
C ILE A 167 -7.41 1.34 7.28
N TYR A 168 -8.59 1.62 6.76
CA TYR A 168 -9.86 1.02 7.17
C TYR A 168 -10.32 0.09 6.08
N ILE A 169 -10.49 -1.20 6.41
CA ILE A 169 -11.00 -2.22 5.50
C ILE A 169 -12.37 -2.64 6.00
N TYR A 170 -13.36 -2.54 5.14
CA TYR A 170 -14.75 -2.84 5.43
C TYR A 170 -15.46 -3.30 4.16
N GLY A 171 -16.78 -3.44 4.19
CA GLY A 171 -17.50 -3.83 3.00
C GLY A 171 -18.78 -4.58 3.28
N SER A 172 -19.27 -5.33 2.31
CA SER A 172 -20.52 -6.06 2.43
C SER A 172 -20.42 -7.46 1.84
N VAL A 173 -21.29 -8.33 2.32
CA VAL A 173 -21.52 -9.68 1.80
C VAL A 173 -22.97 -9.80 1.37
N ASN A 174 -23.23 -10.60 0.33
CA ASN A 174 -24.60 -10.87 -0.11
C ASN A 174 -24.95 -12.33 0.15
N VAL A 175 -25.73 -12.56 1.21
CA VAL A 175 -26.07 -13.89 1.69
C VAL A 175 -27.27 -14.43 0.95
N GLY A 176 -27.01 -15.38 0.03
CA GLY A 176 -28.03 -16.10 -0.69
C GLY A 176 -28.43 -17.43 -0.04
N ASN A 177 -28.85 -18.38 -0.88
CA ASN A 177 -29.16 -19.73 -0.43
C ASN A 177 -27.86 -20.54 -0.32
N VAL A 178 -27.22 -20.50 0.85
CA VAL A 178 -25.92 -21.12 1.10
C VAL A 178 -26.00 -22.12 2.26
N ASP A 179 -25.10 -23.09 2.27
CA ASP A 179 -25.02 -24.11 3.32
C ASP A 179 -24.61 -23.48 4.65
N ALA A 180 -25.08 -24.07 5.75
CA ALA A 180 -24.71 -23.61 7.09
C ALA A 180 -23.23 -23.93 7.41
N GLY A 181 -22.53 -22.98 8.02
CA GLY A 181 -21.13 -23.15 8.44
C GLY A 181 -20.37 -21.85 8.59
N SER A 182 -19.08 -21.94 8.77
CA SER A 182 -18.16 -20.79 8.86
C SER A 182 -17.68 -20.41 7.47
N TYR A 183 -17.77 -19.11 7.13
CA TYR A 183 -17.32 -18.58 5.84
C TYR A 183 -16.14 -17.65 6.06
N THR A 184 -15.06 -17.89 5.35
CA THR A 184 -13.81 -17.13 5.45
C THR A 184 -13.30 -16.71 4.09
N GLY A 185 -12.61 -15.57 4.04
CA GLY A 185 -11.89 -15.04 2.90
C GLY A 185 -10.69 -14.22 3.37
N THR A 186 -9.84 -13.79 2.44
CA THR A 186 -8.61 -13.10 2.73
C THR A 186 -8.58 -11.74 2.04
N VAL A 187 -8.05 -10.74 2.72
CA VAL A 187 -7.62 -9.47 2.13
C VAL A 187 -6.13 -9.34 2.33
N ASN A 188 -5.39 -9.30 1.21
CA ASN A 188 -3.96 -9.06 1.22
C ASN A 188 -3.70 -7.56 1.07
N VAL A 189 -2.79 -7.04 1.87
CA VAL A 189 -2.36 -5.64 1.85
C VAL A 189 -0.87 -5.59 1.66
N THR A 190 -0.41 -4.84 0.67
CA THR A 190 1.01 -4.56 0.45
C THR A 190 1.26 -3.06 0.46
N ILE A 191 2.40 -2.65 0.98
CA ILE A 191 2.81 -1.25 1.04
C ILE A 191 4.26 -1.10 0.59
N ASN A 192 4.52 -0.07 -0.17
CA ASN A 192 5.86 0.32 -0.59
C ASN A 192 5.96 1.84 -0.62
N TYR A 193 7.17 2.38 -0.45
CA TYR A 193 7.42 3.77 -0.85
C TYR A 193 7.37 3.88 -2.37
N ASP A 194 6.83 5.01 -2.85
CA ASP A 194 6.87 5.37 -4.27
C ASP A 194 8.27 5.79 -4.71
#